data_76813a982f12c1e3ce155347480744c3
#
_entry.id   76813a982f12c1e3ce155347480744c3
#
_cell.length_a   1.000
_cell.length_b   1.000
_cell.length_c   1.000
_cell.angle_alpha   90.00
_cell.angle_beta   90.00
_cell.angle_gamma   90.00
#
_symmetry.space_group_name_H-M   'P 1'
#
loop_
_entity.id
_entity.type
_entity.pdbx_description
1 polymer ?
#
loop_
_entity_poly.entity_id
_entity_poly.type
_entity_poly.pdbx_seq_one_letter_code
_entity_poly.pdbx_strand_id
1 'polypeptide(L)'
;MRYMITDGLWAAMEPLVNQAKKHKGGQPPVLPDRMVFEATLYLARTGIPLRDLPGEFGAWDAVYQRFRRWVASGALARLFEAMTADPQFGEVRRVLVDSTNVRAHRHAAGAARKSKHVGAAESARRQGLGRSRGGLTSKIVVTAADESTAIAVDVRPGQAHDAPLLKPMLKRTAARVGRVDQVVGDKAFDGRPQRRECAAIGADAVIPAKANRVDPEPLDMAAYRERNRVERLFAKLKEFRRVATRYEKLKQTFLGMIHLALGFIRLRAKTNVNRP
;
A
#
# COMPACT_ATOMS: atom_id res chain seq x y z
N MET A 1 -28.08 -2.77 -0.92
CA MET A 1 -26.61 -2.66 -0.59
C MET A 1 -26.05 -1.34 -1.09
N ARG A 2 -25.04 -0.75 -0.39
CA ARG A 2 -24.44 0.52 -0.85
C ARG A 2 -23.15 0.22 -1.61
N TYR A 3 -23.16 0.42 -2.92
CA TYR A 3 -21.95 0.36 -3.75
C TYR A 3 -20.96 1.46 -3.35
N MET A 4 -19.67 1.15 -3.43
CA MET A 4 -18.58 2.09 -3.07
C MET A 4 -18.13 2.93 -4.26
N ILE A 5 -18.32 2.41 -5.48
CA ILE A 5 -17.91 3.02 -6.73
C ILE A 5 -19.13 3.69 -7.40
N THR A 6 -19.26 5.00 -7.23
CA THR A 6 -20.27 5.80 -7.95
C THR A 6 -19.95 5.82 -9.46
N ASP A 7 -20.93 6.20 -10.29
CA ASP A 7 -20.69 6.28 -11.75
C ASP A 7 -19.58 7.28 -12.09
N GLY A 8 -19.54 8.43 -11.43
CA GLY A 8 -18.46 9.40 -11.61
C GLY A 8 -17.08 8.86 -11.20
N LEU A 9 -17.02 8.07 -10.11
CA LEU A 9 -15.78 7.43 -9.68
C LEU A 9 -15.36 6.34 -10.67
N TRP A 10 -16.31 5.55 -11.21
CA TRP A 10 -16.02 4.55 -12.23
C TRP A 10 -15.52 5.20 -13.53
N ALA A 11 -16.15 6.25 -13.99
CA ALA A 11 -15.72 6.99 -15.18
C ALA A 11 -14.25 7.48 -15.05
N ALA A 12 -13.82 7.88 -13.84
CA ALA A 12 -12.43 8.22 -13.58
C ALA A 12 -11.49 7.00 -13.50
N MET A 13 -12.00 5.84 -13.02
CA MET A 13 -11.21 4.61 -12.87
C MET A 13 -11.03 3.82 -14.15
N GLU A 14 -12.07 3.71 -14.97
CA GLU A 14 -12.13 2.80 -16.11
C GLU A 14 -10.98 2.95 -17.12
N PRO A 15 -10.60 4.18 -17.54
CA PRO A 15 -9.43 4.38 -18.39
C PRO A 15 -8.14 3.84 -17.77
N LEU A 16 -7.94 4.10 -16.47
CA LEU A 16 -6.77 3.63 -15.72
C LEU A 16 -6.74 2.11 -15.59
N VAL A 17 -7.90 1.48 -15.39
CA VAL A 17 -8.06 0.02 -15.35
C VAL A 17 -7.69 -0.59 -16.69
N ASN A 18 -8.18 -0.04 -17.80
CA ASN A 18 -7.90 -0.52 -19.13
C ASN A 18 -6.41 -0.42 -19.46
N GLN A 19 -5.78 0.69 -19.16
CA GLN A 19 -4.34 0.88 -19.30
C GLN A 19 -3.53 -0.11 -18.44
N ALA A 20 -3.92 -0.29 -17.17
CA ALA A 20 -3.21 -1.16 -16.23
C ALA A 20 -3.28 -2.65 -16.60
N LYS A 21 -4.36 -3.10 -17.24
CA LYS A 21 -4.55 -4.52 -17.62
C LYS A 21 -3.63 -4.97 -18.76
N LYS A 22 -3.15 -4.08 -19.61
CA LYS A 22 -2.43 -4.42 -20.85
C LYS A 22 -3.22 -5.45 -21.65
N HIS A 23 -4.16 -5.00 -22.45
CA HIS A 23 -5.10 -5.85 -23.20
C HIS A 23 -4.33 -6.89 -24.03
N LYS A 24 -4.72 -8.16 -23.90
CA LYS A 24 -4.11 -9.28 -24.61
C LYS A 24 -5.05 -9.93 -25.65
N GLY A 25 -6.13 -9.28 -26.04
CA GLY A 25 -7.18 -9.90 -26.85
C GLY A 25 -7.95 -10.99 -26.06
N GLY A 26 -8.86 -11.66 -26.71
CA GLY A 26 -9.66 -12.74 -26.14
C GLY A 26 -11.10 -12.34 -25.86
N GLN A 27 -11.93 -13.33 -25.48
CA GLN A 27 -13.33 -13.12 -25.17
C GLN A 27 -13.52 -12.14 -23.99
N PRO A 28 -14.48 -11.21 -24.08
CA PRO A 28 -14.84 -10.36 -22.94
C PRO A 28 -15.17 -11.22 -21.72
N PRO A 29 -14.75 -10.80 -20.54
CA PRO A 29 -15.03 -11.55 -19.32
C PRO A 29 -16.51 -11.50 -18.98
N VAL A 30 -17.08 -12.61 -18.55
CA VAL A 30 -18.48 -12.74 -18.11
C VAL A 30 -18.82 -11.74 -16.99
N LEU A 31 -17.87 -11.48 -16.08
CA LEU A 31 -18.08 -10.54 -14.98
C LEU A 31 -17.42 -9.20 -15.34
N PRO A 32 -18.17 -8.07 -15.39
CA PRO A 32 -17.62 -6.76 -15.68
C PRO A 32 -16.53 -6.33 -14.69
N ASP A 33 -15.52 -5.60 -15.14
CA ASP A 33 -14.43 -5.14 -14.26
C ASP A 33 -14.95 -4.31 -13.10
N ARG A 34 -15.89 -3.39 -13.34
CA ARG A 34 -16.52 -2.59 -12.29
C ARG A 34 -17.08 -3.46 -11.17
N MET A 35 -17.76 -4.55 -11.51
CA MET A 35 -18.33 -5.46 -10.53
C MET A 35 -17.23 -6.18 -9.71
N VAL A 36 -16.14 -6.59 -10.37
CA VAL A 36 -15.01 -7.21 -9.67
C VAL A 36 -14.31 -6.23 -8.72
N PHE A 37 -14.16 -4.97 -9.12
CA PHE A 37 -13.61 -3.92 -8.24
C PHE A 37 -14.54 -3.65 -7.07
N GLU A 38 -15.85 -3.53 -7.32
CA GLU A 38 -16.86 -3.31 -6.28
C GLU A 38 -16.85 -4.46 -5.26
N ALA A 39 -16.90 -5.71 -5.74
CA ALA A 39 -16.82 -6.91 -4.92
C ALA A 39 -15.52 -6.95 -4.08
N THR A 40 -14.38 -6.62 -4.70
CA THR A 40 -13.08 -6.64 -4.00
C THR A 40 -12.99 -5.54 -2.95
N LEU A 41 -13.49 -4.34 -3.25
CA LEU A 41 -13.57 -3.23 -2.27
C LEU A 41 -14.54 -3.55 -1.13
N TYR A 42 -15.68 -4.19 -1.44
CA TYR A 42 -16.62 -4.66 -0.43
C TYR A 42 -15.95 -5.68 0.53
N LEU A 43 -15.25 -6.68 -0.02
CA LEU A 43 -14.45 -7.62 0.78
C LEU A 43 -13.38 -6.91 1.61
N ALA A 44 -12.68 -5.94 1.01
CA ALA A 44 -11.67 -5.14 1.70
C ALA A 44 -12.27 -4.37 2.88
N ARG A 45 -13.42 -3.72 2.67
CA ARG A 45 -14.09 -2.86 3.64
C ARG A 45 -14.71 -3.65 4.79
N THR A 46 -15.40 -4.75 4.47
CA THR A 46 -16.16 -5.54 5.45
C THR A 46 -15.30 -6.58 6.18
N GLY A 47 -14.27 -7.12 5.52
CA GLY A 47 -13.42 -8.19 6.06
C GLY A 47 -14.08 -9.57 6.09
N ILE A 48 -15.28 -9.74 5.48
CA ILE A 48 -16.01 -11.01 5.45
C ILE A 48 -15.22 -12.12 4.76
N PRO A 49 -15.49 -13.40 5.04
CA PRO A 49 -14.96 -14.50 4.26
C PRO A 49 -15.35 -14.39 2.79
N LEU A 50 -14.47 -14.88 1.90
CA LEU A 50 -14.73 -14.84 0.45
C LEU A 50 -16.03 -15.54 0.05
N ARG A 51 -16.35 -16.64 0.72
CA ARG A 51 -17.56 -17.45 0.43
C ARG A 51 -18.86 -16.76 0.84
N ASP A 52 -18.76 -15.76 1.71
CA ASP A 52 -19.91 -14.98 2.19
C ASP A 52 -20.13 -13.72 1.33
N LEU A 53 -19.43 -13.62 0.19
CA LEU A 53 -19.65 -12.52 -0.75
C LEU A 53 -21.09 -12.59 -1.28
N PRO A 54 -21.88 -11.49 -1.14
CA PRO A 54 -23.25 -11.46 -1.65
C PRO A 54 -23.34 -11.81 -3.15
N GLY A 55 -24.34 -12.63 -3.50
CA GLY A 55 -24.51 -13.15 -4.88
C GLY A 55 -24.69 -12.07 -5.95
N GLU A 56 -25.13 -10.88 -5.57
CA GLU A 56 -25.24 -9.72 -6.48
C GLU A 56 -23.89 -9.26 -7.07
N PHE A 57 -22.77 -9.60 -6.43
CA PHE A 57 -21.43 -9.38 -6.98
C PHE A 57 -20.97 -10.49 -7.93
N GLY A 58 -21.79 -11.52 -8.14
CA GLY A 58 -21.44 -12.73 -8.87
C GLY A 58 -20.80 -13.81 -8.00
N ALA A 59 -20.39 -14.90 -8.62
CA ALA A 59 -19.78 -16.03 -7.92
C ALA A 59 -18.44 -15.61 -7.26
N TRP A 60 -18.30 -15.87 -5.96
CA TRP A 60 -17.13 -15.47 -5.16
C TRP A 60 -15.80 -15.99 -5.71
N ASP A 61 -15.81 -17.19 -6.28
CA ASP A 61 -14.63 -17.82 -6.88
C ASP A 61 -14.22 -17.12 -8.18
N ALA A 62 -15.17 -16.69 -9.03
CA ALA A 62 -14.91 -15.90 -10.22
C ALA A 62 -14.27 -14.54 -9.88
N VAL A 63 -14.81 -13.84 -8.88
CA VAL A 63 -14.24 -12.59 -8.34
C VAL A 63 -12.83 -12.83 -7.85
N TYR A 64 -12.61 -13.87 -7.04
CA TYR A 64 -11.30 -14.16 -6.46
C TYR A 64 -10.27 -14.57 -7.51
N GLN A 65 -10.63 -15.41 -8.47
CA GLN A 65 -9.73 -15.79 -9.57
C GLN A 65 -9.35 -14.57 -10.43
N ARG A 66 -10.30 -13.66 -10.68
CA ARG A 66 -10.02 -12.42 -11.39
C ARG A 66 -9.06 -11.52 -10.62
N PHE A 67 -9.31 -11.31 -9.33
CA PHE A 67 -8.42 -10.57 -8.44
C PHE A 67 -7.02 -11.18 -8.42
N ARG A 68 -6.90 -12.51 -8.28
CA ARG A 68 -5.60 -13.19 -8.32
C ARG A 68 -4.85 -13.00 -9.63
N ARG A 69 -5.55 -13.05 -10.77
CA ARG A 69 -4.95 -12.78 -12.08
C ARG A 69 -4.42 -11.36 -12.18
N TRP A 70 -5.14 -10.38 -11.66
CA TRP A 70 -4.67 -8.99 -11.63
C TRP A 70 -3.45 -8.80 -10.72
N VAL A 71 -3.41 -9.49 -9.59
CA VAL A 71 -2.22 -9.52 -8.72
C VAL A 71 -1.03 -10.13 -9.47
N ALA A 72 -1.21 -11.31 -10.06
CA ALA A 72 -0.13 -12.06 -10.71
C ALA A 72 0.44 -11.34 -11.95
N SER A 73 -0.42 -10.65 -12.72
CA SER A 73 0.00 -9.85 -13.89
C SER A 73 0.60 -8.49 -13.53
N GLY A 74 0.58 -8.09 -12.26
CA GLY A 74 0.99 -6.76 -11.79
C GLY A 74 0.00 -5.64 -12.14
N ALA A 75 -1.20 -5.97 -12.65
CA ALA A 75 -2.20 -4.96 -13.04
C ALA A 75 -2.62 -4.08 -11.85
N LEU A 76 -2.79 -4.65 -10.65
CA LEU A 76 -3.14 -3.85 -9.47
C LEU A 76 -2.03 -2.89 -9.02
N ALA A 77 -0.76 -3.27 -9.20
CA ALA A 77 0.35 -2.35 -8.91
C ALA A 77 0.35 -1.17 -9.90
N ARG A 78 0.24 -1.46 -11.20
CA ARG A 78 0.15 -0.40 -12.22
C ARG A 78 -1.08 0.48 -12.03
N LEU A 79 -2.22 -0.12 -11.69
CA LEU A 79 -3.43 0.64 -11.38
C LEU A 79 -3.24 1.54 -10.17
N PHE A 80 -2.64 1.05 -9.08
CA PHE A 80 -2.29 1.88 -7.93
C PHE A 80 -1.42 3.06 -8.33
N GLU A 81 -0.39 2.82 -9.13
CA GLU A 81 0.50 3.88 -9.63
C GLU A 81 -0.28 4.93 -10.45
N ALA A 82 -1.19 4.50 -11.33
CA ALA A 82 -2.02 5.38 -12.13
C ALA A 82 -3.04 6.17 -11.27
N MET A 83 -3.73 5.49 -10.33
CA MET A 83 -4.71 6.13 -9.43
C MET A 83 -4.07 7.14 -8.47
N THR A 84 -2.82 6.90 -8.07
CA THR A 84 -2.07 7.79 -7.18
C THR A 84 -1.13 8.73 -7.94
N ALA A 85 -1.11 8.69 -9.28
CA ALA A 85 -0.41 9.66 -10.09
C ALA A 85 -0.99 11.06 -9.84
N ASP A 86 -0.11 12.00 -9.60
CA ASP A 86 -0.46 13.40 -9.46
C ASP A 86 0.35 14.20 -10.49
N PRO A 87 -0.27 15.07 -11.30
CA PRO A 87 0.46 15.97 -12.18
C PRO A 87 1.47 16.85 -11.44
N GLN A 88 1.24 17.08 -10.14
CA GLN A 88 2.11 17.85 -9.26
C GLN A 88 3.23 17.02 -8.59
N PHE A 89 3.41 15.73 -8.92
CA PHE A 89 4.52 14.96 -8.33
C PHE A 89 5.90 15.52 -8.61
N GLY A 90 6.10 16.24 -9.71
CA GLY A 90 7.32 17.01 -9.96
C GLY A 90 7.56 18.14 -8.96
N GLU A 91 6.52 18.58 -8.26
CA GLU A 91 6.53 19.63 -7.25
C GLU A 91 6.49 19.10 -5.81
N VAL A 92 6.38 17.77 -5.62
CA VAL A 92 6.41 17.15 -4.29
C VAL A 92 7.79 17.39 -3.69
N ARG A 93 7.84 18.36 -2.78
CA ARG A 93 9.08 18.75 -2.09
C ARG A 93 9.32 17.93 -0.83
N ARG A 94 8.24 17.41 -0.23
CA ARG A 94 8.31 16.68 1.03
C ARG A 94 7.64 15.31 0.91
N VAL A 95 8.37 14.28 1.32
CA VAL A 95 7.89 12.91 1.37
C VAL A 95 7.85 12.42 2.81
N LEU A 96 6.69 11.93 3.22
CA LEU A 96 6.46 11.34 4.53
C LEU A 96 6.73 9.84 4.47
N VAL A 97 7.55 9.29 5.36
CA VAL A 97 7.81 7.85 5.47
C VAL A 97 7.42 7.35 6.85
N ASP A 98 6.63 6.29 6.87
CA ASP A 98 6.24 5.65 8.13
C ASP A 98 5.85 4.18 7.90
N SER A 99 5.70 3.43 8.97
CA SER A 99 5.26 2.04 8.95
C SER A 99 4.18 1.76 9.99
N THR A 100 3.32 0.80 9.70
CA THR A 100 2.33 0.33 10.66
C THR A 100 2.26 -1.18 10.67
N ASN A 101 2.13 -1.77 11.86
CA ASN A 101 1.86 -3.19 12.01
C ASN A 101 0.36 -3.45 11.91
N VAL A 102 0.01 -4.53 11.22
CA VAL A 102 -1.35 -5.06 11.15
C VAL A 102 -1.35 -6.50 11.64
N ARG A 103 -2.38 -6.89 12.38
CA ARG A 103 -2.53 -8.27 12.83
C ARG A 103 -2.80 -9.18 11.63
N ALA A 104 -2.24 -10.39 11.68
CA ALA A 104 -2.55 -11.43 10.72
C ALA A 104 -3.42 -12.50 11.40
N HIS A 105 -4.59 -12.78 10.81
CA HIS A 105 -5.43 -13.87 11.26
C HIS A 105 -4.68 -15.21 11.08
N ARG A 106 -4.98 -16.20 11.89
CA ARG A 106 -4.35 -17.55 11.79
C ARG A 106 -4.44 -18.15 10.38
N HIS A 107 -5.49 -17.85 9.63
CA HIS A 107 -5.66 -18.29 8.24
C HIS A 107 -4.65 -17.68 7.26
N ALA A 108 -4.00 -16.57 7.62
CA ALA A 108 -2.93 -15.98 6.80
C ALA A 108 -1.63 -16.77 6.85
N ALA A 109 -1.46 -17.65 7.84
CA ALA A 109 -0.31 -18.54 7.95
C ALA A 109 -0.46 -19.80 7.07
N GLY A 110 0.61 -20.58 6.93
CA GLY A 110 0.58 -21.88 6.28
C GLY A 110 0.32 -21.81 4.77
N ALA A 111 0.93 -20.85 4.08
CA ALA A 111 0.92 -20.86 2.62
C ALA A 111 1.65 -22.11 2.09
N ALA A 112 1.04 -22.80 1.12
CA ALA A 112 1.67 -23.92 0.47
C ALA A 112 3.04 -23.54 -0.11
N ARG A 113 4.05 -24.38 0.07
CA ARG A 113 5.35 -24.21 -0.58
C ARG A 113 5.18 -24.37 -2.09
N LYS A 114 5.81 -23.51 -2.86
CA LYS A 114 5.73 -23.56 -4.33
C LYS A 114 6.40 -24.83 -4.89
N SER A 115 7.40 -25.32 -4.19
CA SER A 115 8.04 -26.64 -4.42
C SER A 115 8.70 -27.11 -3.13
N LYS A 116 9.07 -28.40 -3.06
CA LYS A 116 9.83 -28.97 -1.93
C LYS A 116 11.22 -28.31 -1.76
N HIS A 117 11.75 -27.71 -2.84
CA HIS A 117 13.08 -27.08 -2.87
C HIS A 117 13.08 -25.61 -2.40
N VAL A 118 11.92 -25.00 -2.13
CA VAL A 118 11.86 -23.63 -1.61
C VAL A 118 12.24 -23.61 -0.13
N GLY A 119 13.39 -23.01 0.19
CA GLY A 119 13.88 -22.87 1.56
C GLY A 119 12.94 -22.05 2.46
N ALA A 120 13.08 -22.22 3.77
CA ALA A 120 12.25 -21.52 4.77
C ALA A 120 12.32 -19.99 4.66
N ALA A 121 13.51 -19.44 4.38
CA ALA A 121 13.72 -17.98 4.22
C ALA A 121 12.97 -17.41 3.02
N GLU A 122 12.94 -18.11 1.89
CA GLU A 122 12.19 -17.68 0.71
C GLU A 122 10.68 -17.81 0.95
N SER A 123 10.24 -18.89 1.61
CA SER A 123 8.85 -19.06 2.01
C SER A 123 8.40 -17.92 2.93
N ALA A 124 9.22 -17.52 3.91
CA ALA A 124 8.95 -16.39 4.80
C ALA A 124 8.87 -15.07 4.04
N ARG A 125 9.77 -14.81 3.08
CA ARG A 125 9.74 -13.63 2.22
C ARG A 125 8.46 -13.56 1.38
N ARG A 126 8.03 -14.70 0.81
CA ARG A 126 6.80 -14.81 0.02
C ARG A 126 5.54 -14.54 0.85
N GLN A 127 5.57 -14.88 2.13
CA GLN A 127 4.45 -14.64 3.02
C GLN A 127 4.44 -13.21 3.58
N GLY A 128 5.60 -12.61 3.88
CA GLY A 128 5.70 -11.31 4.53
C GLY A 128 4.98 -11.30 5.88
N LEU A 129 5.06 -12.42 6.61
CA LEU A 129 4.51 -12.63 7.94
C LEU A 129 5.64 -12.79 8.94
N GLY A 130 5.42 -12.30 10.15
CA GLY A 130 6.34 -12.48 11.24
C GLY A 130 5.69 -12.34 12.60
N ARG A 131 6.42 -12.66 13.66
CA ARG A 131 5.95 -12.53 15.04
C ARG A 131 6.49 -11.25 15.66
N SER A 132 5.58 -10.42 16.15
CA SER A 132 5.85 -9.27 17.01
C SER A 132 5.33 -9.55 18.43
N ARG A 133 5.48 -8.59 19.34
CA ARG A 133 4.90 -8.71 20.69
C ARG A 133 3.37 -8.94 20.66
N GLY A 134 2.69 -8.43 19.64
CA GLY A 134 1.25 -8.63 19.42
C GLY A 134 0.88 -9.92 18.67
N GLY A 135 1.77 -10.91 18.54
CA GLY A 135 1.55 -12.16 17.84
C GLY A 135 1.92 -12.10 16.36
N LEU A 136 1.17 -12.82 15.52
CA LEU A 136 1.41 -12.89 14.08
C LEU A 136 1.00 -11.57 13.41
N THR A 137 1.94 -10.91 12.73
CA THR A 137 1.73 -9.58 12.13
C THR A 137 2.43 -9.43 10.78
N SER A 138 1.97 -8.44 10.03
CA SER A 138 2.70 -7.88 8.89
C SER A 138 2.93 -6.39 9.11
N LYS A 139 4.03 -5.86 8.60
CA LYS A 139 4.36 -4.45 8.59
C LYS A 139 4.06 -3.88 7.21
N ILE A 140 3.24 -2.83 7.16
CA ILE A 140 2.99 -2.03 5.95
C ILE A 140 3.88 -0.79 6.05
N VAL A 141 4.74 -0.58 5.06
CA VAL A 141 5.63 0.58 4.95
C VAL A 141 5.14 1.44 3.81
N VAL A 142 4.97 2.73 4.03
CA VAL A 142 4.46 3.67 3.02
C VAL A 142 5.37 4.88 2.93
N THR A 143 5.57 5.38 1.71
CA THR A 143 5.94 6.78 1.48
C THR A 143 4.72 7.51 0.91
N ALA A 144 4.45 8.71 1.40
CA ALA A 144 3.26 9.47 1.05
C ALA A 144 3.57 10.94 0.81
N ALA A 145 2.80 11.59 -0.04
CA ALA A 145 2.81 13.05 -0.22
C ALA A 145 1.89 13.72 0.80
N ASP A 146 0.76 13.08 1.12
CA ASP A 146 -0.25 13.59 2.03
C ASP A 146 -1.11 12.46 2.66
N GLU A 147 -2.18 12.82 3.36
CA GLU A 147 -3.10 11.87 4.02
C GLU A 147 -4.04 11.10 3.08
N SER A 148 -3.88 11.24 1.77
CA SER A 148 -4.65 10.53 0.73
C SER A 148 -3.79 9.94 -0.38
N THR A 149 -2.54 10.40 -0.50
CA THR A 149 -1.65 10.08 -1.62
C THR A 149 -0.46 9.27 -1.16
N ALA A 150 -0.57 7.95 -1.24
CA ALA A 150 0.58 7.07 -1.12
C ALA A 150 1.42 7.09 -2.41
N ILE A 151 2.74 7.25 -2.30
CA ILE A 151 3.66 7.21 -3.45
C ILE A 151 4.17 5.79 -3.65
N ALA A 152 4.66 5.16 -2.60
CA ALA A 152 5.10 3.77 -2.64
C ALA A 152 4.62 3.01 -1.40
N VAL A 153 4.42 1.71 -1.54
CA VAL A 153 4.03 0.83 -0.44
C VAL A 153 4.74 -0.53 -0.55
N ASP A 154 5.09 -1.11 0.59
CA ASP A 154 5.58 -2.49 0.68
C ASP A 154 5.05 -3.18 1.94
N VAL A 155 5.09 -4.51 1.93
CA VAL A 155 4.70 -5.36 3.05
C VAL A 155 5.92 -6.17 3.50
N ARG A 156 6.16 -6.16 4.80
CA ARG A 156 7.28 -6.89 5.43
C ARG A 156 6.77 -7.74 6.60
N PRO A 157 7.56 -8.72 7.08
CA PRO A 157 7.28 -9.38 8.35
C PRO A 157 7.20 -8.36 9.50
N GLY A 158 6.25 -8.56 10.43
CA GLY A 158 5.96 -7.56 11.47
C GLY A 158 7.13 -7.21 12.38
N GLN A 159 8.09 -8.12 12.59
CA GLN A 159 9.31 -7.85 13.37
C GLN A 159 10.41 -7.15 12.58
N ALA A 160 10.24 -6.90 11.28
CA ALA A 160 11.27 -6.23 10.48
C ALA A 160 11.57 -4.83 11.04
N HIS A 161 12.84 -4.49 11.14
CA HIS A 161 13.27 -3.15 11.52
C HIS A 161 12.95 -2.14 10.41
N ASP A 162 12.60 -0.92 10.78
CA ASP A 162 12.20 0.13 9.82
C ASP A 162 13.40 0.70 9.06
N ALA A 163 14.52 0.92 9.74
CA ALA A 163 15.70 1.55 9.18
C ALA A 163 16.18 0.94 7.83
N PRO A 164 16.30 -0.41 7.67
CA PRO A 164 16.71 -0.99 6.39
C PRO A 164 15.67 -0.83 5.27
N LEU A 165 14.42 -0.48 5.60
CA LEU A 165 13.34 -0.35 4.63
C LEU A 165 13.36 1.01 3.94
N LEU A 166 14.05 2.00 4.49
CA LEU A 166 14.08 3.36 3.94
C LEU A 166 14.64 3.39 2.52
N LYS A 167 15.83 2.83 2.31
CA LYS A 167 16.49 2.82 0.98
C LYS A 167 15.61 2.30 -0.16
N PRO A 168 15.02 1.08 -0.10
CA PRO A 168 14.17 0.59 -1.17
C PRO A 168 12.89 1.43 -1.35
N MET A 169 12.38 2.04 -0.29
CA MET A 169 11.21 2.91 -0.37
C MET A 169 11.56 4.24 -1.06
N LEU A 170 12.67 4.88 -0.68
CA LEU A 170 13.13 6.11 -1.32
C LEU A 170 13.46 5.90 -2.81
N LYS A 171 14.08 4.77 -3.18
CA LYS A 171 14.34 4.45 -4.59
C LYS A 171 13.03 4.41 -5.42
N ARG A 172 11.98 3.76 -4.89
CA ARG A 172 10.68 3.71 -5.56
C ARG A 172 10.00 5.07 -5.61
N THR A 173 10.15 5.85 -4.55
CA THR A 173 9.60 7.19 -4.46
C THR A 173 10.23 8.12 -5.49
N ALA A 174 11.56 8.20 -5.52
CA ALA A 174 12.28 9.05 -6.46
C ALA A 174 12.00 8.69 -7.94
N ALA A 175 11.79 7.40 -8.24
CA ALA A 175 11.41 6.97 -9.58
C ALA A 175 10.00 7.47 -10.02
N ARG A 176 9.17 7.92 -9.07
CA ARG A 176 7.79 8.37 -9.34
C ARG A 176 7.59 9.88 -9.26
N VAL A 177 8.29 10.53 -8.31
CA VAL A 177 8.07 11.96 -8.03
C VAL A 177 9.21 12.86 -8.52
N GLY A 178 10.28 12.28 -9.06
CA GLY A 178 11.45 13.05 -9.45
C GLY A 178 12.20 13.62 -8.25
N ARG A 179 12.23 14.97 -8.11
CA ARG A 179 12.96 15.64 -7.04
C ARG A 179 12.21 15.55 -5.70
N VAL A 180 12.95 15.28 -4.62
CA VAL A 180 12.49 15.32 -3.24
C VAL A 180 13.44 16.23 -2.46
N ASP A 181 12.92 17.25 -1.78
CA ASP A 181 13.75 18.17 -0.99
C ASP A 181 13.84 17.71 0.47
N GLN A 182 12.80 17.10 1.03
CA GLN A 182 12.75 16.65 2.43
C GLN A 182 12.12 15.26 2.56
N VAL A 183 12.73 14.42 3.41
CA VAL A 183 12.18 13.14 3.85
C VAL A 183 11.86 13.23 5.33
N VAL A 184 10.56 13.18 5.65
CA VAL A 184 10.08 13.24 7.04
C VAL A 184 9.81 11.82 7.54
N GLY A 185 10.45 11.42 8.62
CA GLY A 185 10.29 10.10 9.23
C GLY A 185 10.34 10.14 10.74
N ASP A 186 10.00 9.02 11.38
CA ASP A 186 10.12 8.89 12.83
C ASP A 186 11.59 8.57 13.24
N LYS A 187 11.85 8.58 14.57
CA LYS A 187 13.16 8.26 15.13
C LYS A 187 13.65 6.83 14.84
N ALA A 188 12.80 5.91 14.38
CA ALA A 188 13.22 4.57 13.98
C ALA A 188 14.12 4.61 12.74
N PHE A 189 13.98 5.66 11.93
CA PHE A 189 14.82 5.92 10.76
C PHE A 189 16.08 6.75 11.10
N ASP A 190 16.31 7.14 12.36
CA ASP A 190 17.50 7.89 12.75
C ASP A 190 18.74 7.00 12.81
N GLY A 191 19.54 7.08 11.77
CA GLY A 191 20.84 6.42 11.65
C GLY A 191 21.67 7.10 10.56
N ARG A 192 23.01 7.13 10.73
CA ARG A 192 23.91 7.69 9.71
C ARG A 192 23.68 7.09 8.31
N PRO A 193 23.48 5.74 8.14
CA PRO A 193 23.15 5.17 6.86
C PRO A 193 21.84 5.71 6.27
N GLN A 194 20.78 5.86 7.08
CA GLN A 194 19.47 6.32 6.64
C GLN A 194 19.52 7.79 6.18
N ARG A 195 20.23 8.64 6.90
CA ARG A 195 20.43 10.03 6.49
C ARG A 195 21.23 10.14 5.19
N ARG A 196 22.25 9.28 5.00
CA ARG A 196 22.98 9.19 3.72
C ARG A 196 22.06 8.75 2.57
N GLU A 197 21.10 7.86 2.80
CA GLU A 197 20.13 7.46 1.77
C GLU A 197 19.18 8.62 1.40
N CYS A 198 18.83 9.50 2.34
CA CYS A 198 18.08 10.73 2.04
C CYS A 198 18.97 11.69 1.19
N ALA A 199 20.20 11.93 1.62
CA ALA A 199 21.13 12.77 0.89
C ALA A 199 21.44 12.24 -0.52
N ALA A 200 21.48 10.91 -0.71
CA ALA A 200 21.72 10.28 -2.01
C ALA A 200 20.62 10.57 -3.07
N ILE A 201 19.44 10.99 -2.64
CA ILE A 201 18.35 11.45 -3.51
C ILE A 201 18.21 12.98 -3.51
N GLY A 202 19.19 13.70 -2.93
CA GLY A 202 19.19 15.16 -2.82
C GLY A 202 18.23 15.74 -1.78
N ALA A 203 17.81 14.93 -0.78
CA ALA A 203 16.82 15.32 0.21
C ALA A 203 17.41 15.47 1.61
N ASP A 204 16.94 16.48 2.35
CA ASP A 204 17.20 16.64 3.77
C ASP A 204 16.40 15.63 4.60
N ALA A 205 17.04 15.06 5.63
CA ALA A 205 16.41 14.12 6.54
C ALA A 205 15.77 14.84 7.73
N VAL A 206 14.46 15.04 7.71
CA VAL A 206 13.67 15.58 8.83
C VAL A 206 13.25 14.42 9.74
N ILE A 207 14.21 13.93 10.53
CA ILE A 207 14.09 12.74 11.38
C ILE A 207 14.59 13.10 12.78
N PRO A 208 13.76 12.95 13.84
CA PRO A 208 14.20 13.22 15.21
C PRO A 208 15.36 12.31 15.61
N ALA A 209 16.32 12.87 16.32
CA ALA A 209 17.43 12.11 16.87
C ALA A 209 16.94 11.10 17.93
N LYS A 210 17.58 9.94 17.99
CA LYS A 210 17.43 9.03 19.13
C LYS A 210 18.05 9.62 20.37
N ALA A 211 17.51 9.28 21.54
CA ALA A 211 17.98 9.83 22.83
C ALA A 211 19.48 9.57 23.13
N ASN A 212 20.03 8.51 22.55
CA ASN A 212 21.44 8.12 22.71
C ASN A 212 22.35 8.64 21.58
N ARG A 213 21.89 9.58 20.77
CA ARG A 213 22.72 10.16 19.70
C ARG A 213 23.67 11.19 20.31
N VAL A 214 24.95 11.02 20.07
CA VAL A 214 26.02 11.89 20.62
C VAL A 214 26.00 13.28 19.97
N ASP A 215 25.67 13.33 18.67
CA ASP A 215 25.64 14.55 17.87
C ASP A 215 24.29 14.64 17.13
N PRO A 216 23.27 15.21 17.77
CA PRO A 216 21.94 15.35 17.18
C PRO A 216 21.91 16.50 16.17
N GLU A 217 21.43 16.20 14.97
CA GLU A 217 21.17 17.24 13.97
C GLU A 217 19.94 18.07 14.31
N PRO A 218 19.93 19.37 13.96
CA PRO A 218 18.74 20.21 14.14
C PRO A 218 17.52 19.62 13.46
N LEU A 219 16.37 19.70 14.10
CA LEU A 219 15.10 19.20 13.57
C LEU A 219 14.21 20.36 13.14
N ASP A 220 13.83 20.39 11.86
CA ASP A 220 12.75 21.26 11.38
C ASP A 220 11.41 20.78 11.97
N MET A 221 11.01 21.40 13.08
CA MET A 221 9.78 21.06 13.80
C MET A 221 8.52 21.36 12.98
N ALA A 222 8.54 22.36 12.10
CA ALA A 222 7.41 22.70 11.25
C ALA A 222 7.19 21.59 10.20
N ALA A 223 8.25 21.17 9.53
CA ALA A 223 8.19 20.04 8.60
C ALA A 223 7.85 18.72 9.33
N TYR A 224 8.42 18.48 10.51
CA TYR A 224 8.15 17.25 11.25
C TYR A 224 6.70 17.09 11.69
N ARG A 225 5.98 18.16 12.01
CA ARG A 225 4.54 18.13 12.36
C ARG A 225 3.69 17.55 11.21
N GLU A 226 4.11 17.67 9.97
CA GLU A 226 3.38 17.11 8.83
C GLU A 226 3.41 15.57 8.81
N ARG A 227 4.27 14.91 9.59
CA ARG A 227 4.26 13.45 9.74
C ARG A 227 2.88 12.90 10.13
N ASN A 228 2.08 13.66 10.87
CA ASN A 228 0.71 13.30 11.20
C ASN A 228 -0.16 12.98 9.96
N ARG A 229 0.17 13.49 8.77
CA ARG A 229 -0.59 13.21 7.54
C ARG A 229 -0.46 11.74 7.12
N VAL A 230 0.73 11.11 7.26
CA VAL A 230 0.86 9.67 6.96
C VAL A 230 0.18 8.80 8.01
N GLU A 231 0.11 9.23 9.26
CA GLU A 231 -0.69 8.54 10.29
C GLU A 231 -2.18 8.57 9.95
N ARG A 232 -2.69 9.71 9.47
CA ARG A 232 -4.08 9.83 8.95
C ARG A 232 -4.31 8.94 7.73
N LEU A 233 -3.34 8.81 6.84
CA LEU A 233 -3.43 7.87 5.73
C LEU A 233 -3.55 6.43 6.23
N PHE A 234 -2.77 6.03 7.23
CA PHE A 234 -2.91 4.71 7.84
C PHE A 234 -4.26 4.51 8.53
N ALA A 235 -4.82 5.53 9.18
CA ALA A 235 -6.16 5.46 9.75
C ALA A 235 -7.20 5.16 8.67
N LYS A 236 -7.20 5.92 7.56
CA LYS A 236 -8.07 5.67 6.40
C LYS A 236 -7.86 4.28 5.79
N LEU A 237 -6.61 3.84 5.67
CA LEU A 237 -6.29 2.50 5.16
C LEU A 237 -6.83 1.38 6.06
N LYS A 238 -6.76 1.55 7.38
CA LYS A 238 -7.27 0.58 8.37
C LYS A 238 -8.80 0.54 8.47
N GLU A 239 -9.50 1.52 7.91
CA GLU A 239 -10.94 1.41 7.72
C GLU A 239 -11.34 0.23 6.82
N PHE A 240 -10.42 -0.22 5.96
CA PHE A 240 -10.55 -1.47 5.22
C PHE A 240 -10.19 -2.64 6.15
N ARG A 241 -11.21 -3.24 6.76
CA ARG A 241 -11.07 -4.27 7.82
C ARG A 241 -10.16 -5.43 7.38
N ARG A 242 -10.19 -5.78 6.10
CA ARG A 242 -9.33 -6.84 5.55
C ARG A 242 -7.86 -6.42 5.42
N VAL A 243 -7.58 -5.12 5.44
CA VAL A 243 -6.21 -4.58 5.56
C VAL A 243 -5.82 -4.46 7.03
N ALA A 244 -6.71 -3.99 7.89
CA ALA A 244 -6.46 -3.88 9.35
C ALA A 244 -6.21 -5.24 9.99
N THR A 245 -6.89 -6.30 9.50
CA THR A 245 -6.65 -7.71 9.86
C THR A 245 -6.40 -8.50 8.58
N ARG A 246 -5.17 -8.92 8.40
CA ARG A 246 -4.76 -9.66 7.20
C ARG A 246 -5.23 -11.10 7.22
N TYR A 247 -5.88 -11.55 6.14
CA TYR A 247 -6.28 -12.94 5.90
C TYR A 247 -5.49 -13.61 4.76
N GLU A 248 -4.85 -12.84 3.90
CA GLU A 248 -4.11 -13.32 2.73
C GLU A 248 -2.83 -14.04 3.13
N LYS A 249 -2.65 -15.28 2.62
CA LYS A 249 -1.46 -16.09 2.88
C LYS A 249 -0.20 -15.53 2.21
N LEU A 250 -0.34 -14.97 1.00
CA LEU A 250 0.78 -14.45 0.23
C LEU A 250 0.90 -12.92 0.35
N LYS A 251 2.13 -12.43 0.49
CA LYS A 251 2.46 -11.02 0.49
C LYS A 251 1.87 -10.29 -0.73
N GLN A 252 2.02 -10.89 -1.94
CA GLN A 252 1.55 -10.26 -3.18
C GLN A 252 0.04 -10.05 -3.19
N THR A 253 -0.73 -11.03 -2.72
CA THR A 253 -2.20 -10.94 -2.66
C THR A 253 -2.63 -9.86 -1.66
N PHE A 254 -1.97 -9.80 -0.49
CA PHE A 254 -2.21 -8.75 0.49
C PHE A 254 -1.81 -7.37 -0.02
N LEU A 255 -0.66 -7.26 -0.68
CA LEU A 255 -0.22 -6.01 -1.30
C LEU A 255 -1.19 -5.53 -2.40
N GLY A 256 -1.74 -6.45 -3.19
CA GLY A 256 -2.78 -6.13 -4.17
C GLY A 256 -4.04 -5.53 -3.54
N MET A 257 -4.46 -6.03 -2.37
CA MET A 257 -5.56 -5.46 -1.59
C MET A 257 -5.24 -4.04 -1.09
N ILE A 258 -4.01 -3.84 -0.61
CA ILE A 258 -3.53 -2.52 -0.16
C ILE A 258 -3.45 -1.53 -1.34
N HIS A 259 -2.93 -1.96 -2.49
CA HIS A 259 -2.88 -1.13 -3.70
C HIS A 259 -4.26 -0.62 -4.09
N LEU A 260 -5.26 -1.52 -4.10
CA LEU A 260 -6.63 -1.15 -4.42
C LEU A 260 -7.21 -0.16 -3.39
N ALA A 261 -7.00 -0.41 -2.10
CA ALA A 261 -7.50 0.46 -1.04
C ALA A 261 -6.86 1.86 -1.09
N LEU A 262 -5.53 1.96 -1.24
CA LEU A 262 -4.82 3.24 -1.34
C LEU A 262 -5.20 4.01 -2.60
N GLY A 263 -5.32 3.34 -3.74
CA GLY A 263 -5.79 3.96 -4.98
C GLY A 263 -7.22 4.50 -4.83
N PHE A 264 -8.11 3.72 -4.23
CA PHE A 264 -9.49 4.15 -3.98
C PHE A 264 -9.56 5.35 -3.02
N ILE A 265 -8.77 5.36 -1.94
CA ILE A 265 -8.66 6.51 -1.02
C ILE A 265 -8.29 7.77 -1.80
N ARG A 266 -7.28 7.68 -2.68
CA ARG A 266 -6.82 8.84 -3.48
C ARG A 266 -7.88 9.33 -4.45
N LEU A 267 -8.49 8.45 -5.23
CA LEU A 267 -9.52 8.84 -6.21
C LEU A 267 -10.72 9.48 -5.51
N ARG A 268 -11.17 8.90 -4.40
CA ARG A 268 -12.27 9.46 -3.61
C ARG A 268 -11.94 10.85 -3.06
N ALA A 269 -10.71 11.08 -2.63
CA ALA A 269 -10.28 12.41 -2.17
C ALA A 269 -10.33 13.43 -3.32
N LYS A 270 -9.84 13.06 -4.52
CA LYS A 270 -9.90 13.93 -5.72
C LYS A 270 -11.34 14.26 -6.13
N THR A 271 -12.24 13.28 -6.13
CA THR A 271 -13.64 13.51 -6.55
C THR A 271 -14.45 14.33 -5.53
N ASN A 272 -14.09 14.26 -4.24
CA ASN A 272 -14.75 15.06 -3.20
C ASN A 272 -14.31 16.53 -3.20
N VAL A 273 -13.08 16.82 -3.63
CA VAL A 273 -12.59 18.22 -3.79
C VAL A 273 -13.33 18.95 -4.92
N ASN A 274 -13.81 18.21 -5.92
CA ASN A 274 -14.55 18.76 -7.07
C ASN A 274 -16.07 18.77 -6.87
N ARG A 275 -16.57 18.56 -5.65
CA ARG A 275 -17.97 18.80 -5.32
C ARG A 275 -18.11 20.24 -4.80
N PRO A 276 -18.99 21.07 -5.43
CA PRO A 276 -19.29 22.41 -4.94
C PRO A 276 -19.89 22.38 -3.55
#